data_a32e3e4e1f56fb59cc75c5e04be50a95
#
_entry.id   a32e3e4e1f56fb59cc75c5e04be50a95
#
_cell.length_a   1.000
_cell.length_b   1.000
_cell.length_c   1.000
_cell.angle_alpha   90.00
_cell.angle_beta   90.00
_cell.angle_gamma   90.00
#
_symmetry.space_group_name_H-M   'P 1'
#
loop_
_entity.id
_entity.type
_entity.pdbx_description
1 polymer ?
#
loop_
_entity_poly.entity_id
_entity_poly.type
_entity_poly.pdbx_seq_one_letter_code
_entity_poly.pdbx_strand_id
1 'polypeptide(L)'
;LVGIVQFMRHQIEEMGGEFRFRSTVTDLVVRDQKLAAVIVNEKEEIPAEICVLAPGHSARDTFAMLNKHNLSMEPKSFAVGVRVEHPQTMINQDLYGEPENDYLGAASYKVTHTLENGRGVYSFCMCPGGYVVNASSEEGMLAVNGMSYQARDSRNANSAIIVTVNPSDFPEEGVLGGIALQRKLERAAWEAGNGKVPVQLF
;
A
#
# COMPACT_ATOMS: atom_id res chain seq x y z
N LEU A 1 -7.50 -16.94 -2.45
CA LEU A 1 -6.61 -16.03 -3.19
C LEU A 1 -5.38 -16.75 -3.74
N VAL A 2 -4.67 -17.57 -2.90
CA VAL A 2 -3.44 -18.29 -3.32
C VAL A 2 -3.69 -19.14 -4.57
N GLY A 3 -4.74 -19.98 -4.59
CA GLY A 3 -5.07 -20.81 -5.75
C GLY A 3 -5.35 -20.02 -7.03
N ILE A 4 -5.93 -18.81 -6.93
CA ILE A 4 -6.17 -17.95 -8.09
C ILE A 4 -4.83 -17.46 -8.67
N VAL A 5 -3.91 -17.02 -7.82
CA VAL A 5 -2.59 -16.54 -8.25
C VAL A 5 -1.78 -17.67 -8.89
N GLN A 6 -1.82 -18.86 -8.29
CA GLN A 6 -1.17 -20.06 -8.85
C GLN A 6 -1.76 -20.45 -10.22
N PHE A 7 -3.08 -20.41 -10.35
CA PHE A 7 -3.75 -20.69 -11.62
C PHE A 7 -3.36 -19.67 -12.70
N MET A 8 -3.39 -18.37 -12.39
CA MET A 8 -2.97 -17.32 -13.34
C MET A 8 -1.52 -17.50 -13.79
N ARG A 9 -0.63 -17.82 -12.84
CA ARG A 9 0.77 -18.11 -13.16
C ARG A 9 0.88 -19.28 -14.13
N HIS A 10 0.23 -20.39 -13.84
CA HIS A 10 0.25 -21.59 -14.68
C HIS A 10 -0.28 -21.30 -16.10
N GLN A 11 -1.35 -20.54 -16.22
CA GLN A 11 -1.87 -20.13 -17.53
C GLN A 11 -0.87 -19.28 -18.34
N ILE A 12 -0.14 -18.38 -17.68
CA ILE A 12 0.90 -17.58 -18.36
C ILE A 12 2.05 -18.48 -18.82
N GLU A 13 2.49 -19.43 -18.00
CA GLU A 13 3.54 -20.39 -18.34
C GLU A 13 3.12 -21.31 -19.51
N GLU A 14 1.87 -21.78 -19.53
CA GLU A 14 1.31 -22.57 -20.65
C GLU A 14 1.25 -21.79 -21.98
N MET A 15 1.05 -20.47 -21.91
CA MET A 15 1.10 -19.58 -23.08
C MET A 15 2.52 -19.20 -23.52
N GLY A 16 3.56 -19.76 -22.89
CA GLY A 16 4.95 -19.50 -23.20
C GLY A 16 5.57 -18.32 -22.46
N GLY A 17 4.88 -17.78 -21.45
CA GLY A 17 5.43 -16.76 -20.57
C GLY A 17 6.44 -17.33 -19.57
N GLU A 18 7.33 -16.50 -19.09
CA GLU A 18 8.35 -16.85 -18.08
C GLU A 18 8.21 -16.02 -16.81
N PHE A 19 8.34 -16.64 -15.65
CA PHE A 19 8.46 -15.96 -14.35
C PHE A 19 9.90 -16.07 -13.84
N ARG A 20 10.51 -14.92 -13.59
CA ARG A 20 11.86 -14.84 -13.03
C ARG A 20 11.79 -14.29 -11.60
N PHE A 21 11.92 -15.18 -10.63
CA PHE A 21 11.98 -14.82 -9.21
C PHE A 21 13.39 -14.35 -8.82
N ARG A 22 13.46 -13.52 -7.74
CA ARG A 22 14.71 -12.92 -7.27
C ARG A 22 15.42 -12.11 -8.37
N SER A 23 14.63 -11.49 -9.22
CA SER A 23 15.05 -10.73 -10.39
C SER A 23 14.49 -9.32 -10.28
N THR A 24 15.28 -8.40 -9.75
CA THR A 24 14.90 -7.00 -9.60
C THR A 24 15.37 -6.24 -10.83
N VAL A 25 14.46 -5.53 -11.49
CA VAL A 25 14.85 -4.57 -12.54
C VAL A 25 15.45 -3.35 -11.84
N THR A 26 16.74 -3.13 -12.06
CA THR A 26 17.53 -2.11 -11.37
C THR A 26 17.83 -0.91 -12.23
N ASP A 27 17.74 -1.05 -13.55
CA ASP A 27 17.94 0.07 -14.49
C ASP A 27 17.31 -0.21 -15.85
N LEU A 28 17.27 0.82 -16.71
CA LEU A 28 16.81 0.79 -18.09
C LEU A 28 17.94 1.14 -19.03
N VAL A 29 18.02 0.47 -20.17
CA VAL A 29 18.89 0.85 -21.29
C VAL A 29 18.07 1.58 -22.33
N VAL A 30 18.32 2.87 -22.52
CA VAL A 30 17.65 3.70 -23.51
C VAL A 30 18.65 4.06 -24.60
N ARG A 31 18.30 3.77 -25.88
CA ARG A 31 19.06 4.12 -27.08
C ARG A 31 18.13 4.83 -28.05
N ASP A 32 18.56 5.95 -28.58
CA ASP A 32 17.77 6.75 -29.51
C ASP A 32 16.34 7.06 -29.03
N GLN A 33 16.20 7.40 -27.75
CA GLN A 33 14.94 7.67 -27.06
C GLN A 33 13.96 6.48 -26.99
N LYS A 34 14.45 5.28 -27.22
CA LYS A 34 13.65 4.03 -27.14
C LYS A 34 14.25 3.10 -26.09
N LEU A 35 13.38 2.35 -25.44
CA LEU A 35 13.81 1.26 -24.60
C LEU A 35 14.51 0.20 -25.47
N ALA A 36 15.71 -0.19 -25.08
CA ALA A 36 16.49 -1.24 -25.73
C ALA A 36 16.65 -2.49 -24.86
N ALA A 37 16.74 -2.30 -23.53
CA ALA A 37 16.87 -3.39 -22.57
C ALA A 37 16.46 -2.95 -21.15
N VAL A 38 16.29 -3.93 -20.27
CA VAL A 38 16.23 -3.73 -18.82
C VAL A 38 17.45 -4.38 -18.18
N ILE A 39 17.96 -3.77 -17.10
CA ILE A 39 19.05 -4.35 -16.31
C ILE A 39 18.43 -5.05 -15.10
N VAL A 40 18.78 -6.31 -14.91
CA VAL A 40 18.32 -7.13 -13.79
C VAL A 40 19.47 -7.39 -12.82
N ASN A 41 19.20 -7.13 -11.53
CA ASN A 41 20.15 -7.33 -10.42
C ASN A 41 21.51 -6.65 -10.65
N GLU A 42 21.50 -5.45 -11.28
CA GLU A 42 22.70 -4.64 -11.60
C GLU A 42 23.71 -5.33 -12.55
N LYS A 43 23.36 -6.45 -13.18
CA LYS A 43 24.31 -7.28 -13.92
C LYS A 43 23.84 -7.76 -15.27
N GLU A 44 22.61 -8.24 -15.36
CA GLU A 44 22.10 -8.89 -16.55
C GLU A 44 21.31 -7.90 -17.42
N GLU A 45 21.76 -7.70 -18.64
CA GLU A 45 21.01 -6.93 -19.65
C GLU A 45 20.05 -7.86 -20.40
N ILE A 46 18.76 -7.62 -20.29
CA ILE A 46 17.71 -8.34 -21.01
C ILE A 46 17.14 -7.42 -22.08
N PRO A 47 17.30 -7.75 -23.37
CA PRO A 47 16.71 -6.98 -24.45
C PRO A 47 15.20 -6.85 -24.30
N ALA A 48 14.66 -5.64 -24.42
CA ALA A 48 13.24 -5.35 -24.31
C ALA A 48 12.89 -4.10 -25.09
N GLU A 49 11.92 -4.19 -25.99
CA GLU A 49 11.37 -3.04 -26.71
C GLU A 49 10.20 -2.40 -25.97
N ILE A 50 9.51 -3.19 -25.14
CA ILE A 50 8.37 -2.77 -24.34
C ILE A 50 8.56 -3.28 -22.91
N CYS A 51 8.34 -2.42 -21.94
CA CYS A 51 8.34 -2.78 -20.53
C CYS A 51 7.07 -2.25 -19.86
N VAL A 52 6.31 -3.12 -19.20
CA VAL A 52 5.16 -2.75 -18.37
C VAL A 52 5.61 -2.65 -16.93
N LEU A 53 5.56 -1.44 -16.38
CA LEU A 53 5.92 -1.17 -14.99
C LEU A 53 4.69 -1.36 -14.09
N ALA A 54 4.71 -2.39 -13.27
CA ALA A 54 3.66 -2.68 -12.30
C ALA A 54 4.24 -3.00 -10.90
N PRO A 55 5.19 -2.19 -10.36
CA PRO A 55 5.97 -2.53 -9.17
C PRO A 55 5.21 -2.33 -7.85
N GLY A 56 4.01 -1.72 -7.87
CA GLY A 56 3.27 -1.32 -6.68
C GLY A 56 3.79 -0.02 -6.05
N HIS A 57 3.14 0.40 -4.97
CA HIS A 57 3.40 1.71 -4.35
C HIS A 57 4.71 1.78 -3.53
N SER A 58 5.27 0.65 -3.13
CA SER A 58 6.45 0.58 -2.25
C SER A 58 7.78 0.48 -3.01
N ALA A 59 7.77 0.43 -4.33
CA ALA A 59 8.97 0.35 -5.17
C ALA A 59 9.63 1.73 -5.35
N ARG A 60 10.07 2.32 -4.25
CA ARG A 60 10.63 3.68 -4.19
C ARG A 60 11.95 3.80 -4.92
N ASP A 61 12.73 2.74 -4.93
CA ASP A 61 13.95 2.55 -5.73
C ASP A 61 13.65 2.62 -7.24
N THR A 62 12.61 1.95 -7.70
CA THR A 62 12.15 2.01 -9.09
C THR A 62 11.75 3.44 -9.49
N PHE A 63 11.00 4.15 -8.64
CA PHE A 63 10.64 5.55 -8.92
C PHE A 63 11.88 6.46 -9.00
N ALA A 64 12.86 6.25 -8.12
CA ALA A 64 14.13 6.98 -8.17
C ALA A 64 14.90 6.67 -9.46
N MET A 65 14.94 5.42 -9.88
CA MET A 65 15.57 4.99 -11.14
C MET A 65 14.88 5.64 -12.35
N LEU A 66 13.54 5.64 -12.41
CA LEU A 66 12.78 6.27 -13.50
C LEU A 66 13.05 7.78 -13.58
N ASN A 67 13.14 8.45 -12.42
CA ASN A 67 13.48 9.88 -12.35
C ASN A 67 14.89 10.16 -12.88
N LYS A 68 15.87 9.30 -12.61
CA LYS A 68 17.22 9.38 -13.18
C LYS A 68 17.23 9.37 -14.71
N HIS A 69 16.32 8.63 -15.34
CA HIS A 69 16.15 8.58 -16.78
C HIS A 69 15.36 9.76 -17.37
N ASN A 70 15.03 10.75 -16.55
CA ASN A 70 14.22 11.92 -16.95
C ASN A 70 12.90 11.54 -17.62
N LEU A 71 12.32 10.44 -17.22
CA LEU A 71 10.97 10.09 -17.64
C LEU A 71 9.96 11.08 -17.06
N SER A 72 8.97 11.45 -17.84
CA SER A 72 7.92 12.38 -17.40
C SER A 72 7.16 11.78 -16.23
N MET A 73 7.26 12.42 -15.07
CA MET A 73 6.60 12.02 -13.82
C MET A 73 5.97 13.26 -13.18
N GLU A 74 4.86 13.06 -12.50
CA GLU A 74 4.14 14.12 -11.78
C GLU A 74 3.92 13.71 -10.32
N PRO A 75 4.11 14.66 -9.36
CA PRO A 75 3.76 14.41 -7.98
C PRO A 75 2.24 14.33 -7.84
N LYS A 76 1.73 13.32 -7.13
CA LYS A 76 0.30 13.07 -7.01
C LYS A 76 -0.15 13.14 -5.56
N SER A 77 -1.34 13.68 -5.34
CA SER A 77 -2.01 13.62 -4.03
C SER A 77 -2.25 12.17 -3.62
N PHE A 78 -2.14 11.90 -2.33
CA PHE A 78 -2.46 10.61 -1.73
C PHE A 78 -3.07 10.83 -0.34
N ALA A 79 -3.28 9.77 0.43
CA ALA A 79 -3.85 9.90 1.76
C ALA A 79 -2.96 9.23 2.80
N VAL A 80 -2.89 9.85 3.98
CA VAL A 80 -2.13 9.38 5.14
C VAL A 80 -3.02 9.38 6.37
N GLY A 81 -2.70 8.56 7.37
CA GLY A 81 -3.46 8.54 8.61
C GLY A 81 -3.05 7.39 9.52
N VAL A 82 -3.98 7.01 10.37
CA VAL A 82 -3.81 5.95 11.37
C VAL A 82 -4.81 4.83 11.13
N ARG A 83 -4.53 3.65 11.67
CA ARG A 83 -5.54 2.60 11.78
C ARG A 83 -6.14 2.60 13.17
N VAL A 84 -7.47 2.53 13.21
CA VAL A 84 -8.24 2.29 14.42
C VAL A 84 -8.65 0.83 14.46
N GLU A 85 -8.50 0.21 15.61
CA GLU A 85 -8.95 -1.16 15.87
C GLU A 85 -9.93 -1.14 17.05
N HIS A 86 -11.03 -1.84 16.94
CA HIS A 86 -12.12 -1.86 17.90
C HIS A 86 -12.82 -3.22 17.91
N PRO A 87 -13.59 -3.54 18.96
CA PRO A 87 -14.38 -4.77 18.99
C PRO A 87 -15.37 -4.84 17.81
N GLN A 88 -15.45 -5.99 17.13
CA GLN A 88 -16.44 -6.20 16.07
C GLN A 88 -17.87 -6.09 16.60
N THR A 89 -18.11 -6.59 17.81
CA THR A 89 -19.43 -6.53 18.47
C THR A 89 -19.93 -5.09 18.67
N MET A 90 -19.03 -4.12 18.85
CA MET A 90 -19.40 -2.70 18.92
C MET A 90 -20.02 -2.23 17.59
N ILE A 91 -19.38 -2.57 16.46
CA ILE A 91 -19.88 -2.19 15.14
C ILE A 91 -21.16 -2.92 14.79
N ASN A 92 -21.28 -4.19 15.14
CA ASN A 92 -22.53 -4.94 14.97
C ASN A 92 -23.67 -4.28 15.75
N GLN A 93 -23.43 -3.95 17.03
CA GLN A 93 -24.43 -3.29 17.87
C GLN A 93 -24.88 -1.95 17.29
N ASP A 94 -23.94 -1.14 16.78
CA ASP A 94 -24.26 0.18 16.23
C ASP A 94 -25.06 0.09 14.92
N LEU A 95 -24.79 -0.93 14.07
CA LEU A 95 -25.41 -1.04 12.75
C LEU A 95 -26.62 -1.99 12.72
N TYR A 96 -26.62 -3.01 13.54
CA TYR A 96 -27.70 -4.04 13.53
C TYR A 96 -28.61 -3.94 14.76
N GLY A 97 -28.21 -3.19 15.79
CA GLY A 97 -28.93 -3.13 17.06
C GLY A 97 -28.64 -4.29 18.02
N GLU A 98 -27.77 -5.20 17.63
CA GLU A 98 -27.37 -6.37 18.41
C GLU A 98 -25.90 -6.73 18.15
N PRO A 99 -25.15 -7.21 19.18
CA PRO A 99 -23.71 -7.45 19.07
C PRO A 99 -23.36 -8.67 18.23
N GLU A 100 -24.25 -9.63 18.13
CA GLU A 100 -24.10 -10.89 17.39
C GLU A 100 -25.37 -11.21 16.62
N ASN A 101 -25.22 -11.67 15.38
CA ASN A 101 -26.33 -12.09 14.52
C ASN A 101 -25.86 -13.19 13.57
N ASP A 102 -26.50 -14.36 13.64
CA ASP A 102 -26.12 -15.54 12.87
C ASP A 102 -26.37 -15.41 11.37
N TYR A 103 -27.16 -14.43 10.94
CA TYR A 103 -27.57 -14.25 9.54
C TYR A 103 -26.88 -13.13 8.83
N LEU A 104 -26.44 -12.08 9.54
CA LEU A 104 -25.92 -10.85 8.93
C LEU A 104 -24.40 -10.83 8.82
N GLY A 105 -23.68 -11.68 9.55
CA GLY A 105 -22.24 -11.70 9.59
C GLY A 105 -21.62 -10.44 10.20
N ALA A 106 -20.33 -10.25 10.03
CA ALA A 106 -19.58 -9.11 10.59
C ALA A 106 -19.95 -7.80 9.89
N ALA A 107 -20.46 -6.83 10.64
CA ALA A 107 -20.81 -5.50 10.15
C ALA A 107 -19.60 -4.72 9.66
N SER A 108 -19.80 -3.88 8.67
CA SER A 108 -18.77 -2.98 8.14
C SER A 108 -19.29 -1.57 7.97
N TYR A 109 -18.40 -0.57 8.03
CA TYR A 109 -18.78 0.83 7.86
C TYR A 109 -17.92 1.54 6.83
N LYS A 110 -18.45 2.64 6.32
CA LYS A 110 -17.72 3.64 5.54
C LYS A 110 -18.16 5.01 6.02
N VAL A 111 -17.21 5.82 6.49
CA VAL A 111 -17.46 7.19 6.92
C VAL A 111 -16.58 8.15 6.13
N THR A 112 -17.13 9.33 5.85
CA THR A 112 -16.43 10.40 5.15
C THR A 112 -16.80 11.75 5.76
N HIS A 113 -15.86 12.66 5.79
CA HIS A 113 -16.08 14.03 6.21
C HIS A 113 -15.19 14.98 5.40
N THR A 114 -15.66 16.17 5.12
CA THR A 114 -14.86 17.23 4.51
C THR A 114 -14.58 18.29 5.57
N LEU A 115 -13.31 18.56 5.82
CA LEU A 115 -12.87 19.58 6.77
C LEU A 115 -13.16 20.99 6.21
N GLU A 116 -13.16 22.01 7.07
CA GLU A 116 -13.39 23.41 6.68
C GLU A 116 -12.40 23.91 5.63
N ASN A 117 -11.17 23.39 5.63
CA ASN A 117 -10.14 23.69 4.62
C ASN A 117 -10.29 22.89 3.31
N GLY A 118 -11.39 22.17 3.12
CA GLY A 118 -11.70 21.39 1.94
C GLY A 118 -11.03 20.01 1.87
N ARG A 119 -10.24 19.58 2.86
CA ARG A 119 -9.62 18.26 2.87
C ARG A 119 -10.63 17.17 3.21
N GLY A 120 -10.61 16.12 2.43
CA GLY A 120 -11.38 14.91 2.73
C GLY A 120 -10.71 14.08 3.83
N VAL A 121 -11.50 13.66 4.84
CA VAL A 121 -11.15 12.65 5.83
C VAL A 121 -12.11 11.49 5.67
N TYR A 122 -11.62 10.27 5.61
CA TYR A 122 -12.48 9.13 5.35
C TYR A 122 -11.90 7.81 5.90
N SER A 123 -12.81 6.88 6.16
CA SER A 123 -12.44 5.50 6.45
C SER A 123 -12.00 4.81 5.15
N PHE A 124 -10.97 3.97 5.24
CA PHE A 124 -10.48 3.23 4.10
C PHE A 124 -10.12 1.79 4.50
N CYS A 125 -10.38 0.84 3.59
CA CYS A 125 -10.01 -0.56 3.78
C CYS A 125 -10.44 -1.11 5.15
N MET A 126 -11.71 -0.89 5.52
CA MET A 126 -12.30 -1.47 6.72
C MET A 126 -12.26 -2.99 6.63
N CYS A 127 -11.76 -3.63 7.67
CA CYS A 127 -11.56 -5.07 7.79
C CYS A 127 -12.45 -5.62 8.91
N PRO A 128 -13.69 -6.09 8.60
CA PRO A 128 -14.55 -6.73 9.58
C PRO A 128 -13.91 -8.03 10.07
N GLY A 129 -14.04 -8.34 11.35
CA GLY A 129 -13.46 -9.54 11.95
C GLY A 129 -11.95 -9.66 11.64
N GLY A 130 -11.18 -8.58 11.84
CA GLY A 130 -9.77 -8.53 11.46
C GLY A 130 -8.90 -7.68 12.38
N TYR A 131 -7.60 -7.73 12.16
CA TYR A 131 -6.58 -7.11 12.97
C TYR A 131 -5.69 -6.18 12.16
N VAL A 132 -5.05 -5.23 12.85
CA VAL A 132 -3.96 -4.43 12.32
C VAL A 132 -2.70 -5.30 12.22
N VAL A 133 -2.00 -5.21 11.09
CA VAL A 133 -0.78 -5.95 10.83
C VAL A 133 0.34 -5.02 10.38
N ASN A 134 1.58 -5.36 10.70
CA ASN A 134 2.74 -4.67 10.15
C ASN A 134 2.83 -4.95 8.63
N ALA A 135 2.95 -3.89 7.85
CA ALA A 135 3.07 -3.93 6.39
C ALA A 135 4.26 -3.07 5.89
N SER A 136 5.29 -2.92 6.71
CA SER A 136 6.47 -2.15 6.39
C SER A 136 7.23 -2.72 5.19
N SER A 137 7.74 -1.84 4.34
CA SER A 137 8.45 -2.19 3.11
C SER A 137 9.95 -1.88 3.18
N GLU A 138 10.37 -1.02 4.10
CA GLU A 138 11.75 -0.59 4.28
C GLU A 138 12.20 -0.80 5.73
N GLU A 139 13.48 -1.10 5.93
CA GLU A 139 14.08 -1.23 7.25
C GLU A 139 14.08 0.10 8.00
N GLY A 140 13.78 0.09 9.29
CA GLY A 140 13.70 1.31 10.11
C GLY A 140 12.50 2.21 9.78
N MET A 141 11.53 1.69 9.05
CA MET A 141 10.27 2.33 8.70
C MET A 141 9.10 1.50 9.21
N LEU A 142 7.97 2.13 9.49
CA LEU A 142 6.79 1.42 9.94
C LEU A 142 5.54 1.91 9.23
N ALA A 143 4.89 0.97 8.55
CA ALA A 143 3.56 1.14 7.98
C ALA A 143 2.67 -0.03 8.42
N VAL A 144 1.36 0.20 8.50
CA VAL A 144 0.40 -0.81 8.91
C VAL A 144 -0.69 -1.01 7.86
N ASN A 145 -1.24 -2.21 7.85
CA ASN A 145 -2.43 -2.55 7.08
C ASN A 145 -3.43 -3.29 7.97
N GLY A 146 -4.61 -3.60 7.46
CA GLY A 146 -5.58 -4.44 8.09
C GLY A 146 -5.78 -5.73 7.32
N MET A 147 -6.04 -6.80 8.05
CA MET A 147 -6.31 -8.13 7.48
C MET A 147 -7.47 -8.79 8.21
N SER A 148 -8.36 -9.43 7.43
CA SER A 148 -9.39 -10.33 7.95
C SER A 148 -9.13 -11.74 7.46
N TYR A 149 -9.42 -12.72 8.27
CA TYR A 149 -9.60 -14.08 7.78
C TYR A 149 -10.82 -14.18 6.86
N GLN A 150 -10.91 -15.24 6.07
CA GLN A 150 -12.02 -15.44 5.15
C GLN A 150 -13.38 -15.48 5.88
N ALA A 151 -13.44 -16.09 7.05
CA ALA A 151 -14.65 -16.20 7.87
C ALA A 151 -15.08 -14.85 8.47
N ARG A 152 -14.16 -13.88 8.62
CA ARG A 152 -14.41 -12.57 9.26
C ARG A 152 -14.96 -12.69 10.69
N ASP A 153 -14.57 -13.72 11.40
CA ASP A 153 -15.04 -14.12 12.72
C ASP A 153 -14.09 -13.76 13.87
N SER A 154 -13.08 -12.96 13.59
CA SER A 154 -12.16 -12.49 14.63
C SER A 154 -12.85 -11.46 15.53
N ARG A 155 -12.36 -11.37 16.77
CA ARG A 155 -12.92 -10.53 17.83
C ARG A 155 -12.97 -9.04 17.46
N ASN A 156 -11.99 -8.56 16.72
CA ASN A 156 -11.85 -7.15 16.40
C ASN A 156 -12.20 -6.87 14.94
N ALA A 157 -12.45 -5.61 14.67
CA ALA A 157 -12.49 -5.00 13.35
C ALA A 157 -11.51 -3.83 13.32
N ASN A 158 -11.08 -3.42 12.16
CA ASN A 158 -10.22 -2.24 12.02
C ASN A 158 -10.48 -1.48 10.72
N SER A 159 -10.13 -0.21 10.69
CA SER A 159 -10.17 0.63 9.51
C SER A 159 -9.06 1.66 9.53
N ALA A 160 -8.55 2.03 8.38
CA ALA A 160 -7.77 3.26 8.29
C ALA A 160 -8.70 4.48 8.38
N ILE A 161 -8.27 5.50 9.08
CA ILE A 161 -8.83 6.85 9.06
C ILE A 161 -7.76 7.74 8.46
N ILE A 162 -8.01 8.23 7.26
CA ILE A 162 -7.00 8.90 6.45
C ILE A 162 -7.46 10.27 5.97
N VAL A 163 -6.49 11.15 5.79
CA VAL A 163 -6.67 12.51 5.26
C VAL A 163 -5.88 12.67 3.98
N THR A 164 -6.45 13.38 3.02
CA THR A 164 -5.77 13.70 1.76
C THR A 164 -4.61 14.67 1.99
N VAL A 165 -3.45 14.34 1.43
CA VAL A 165 -2.29 15.22 1.32
C VAL A 165 -1.97 15.52 -0.13
N ASN A 166 -1.50 16.73 -0.38
CA ASN A 166 -1.21 17.26 -1.72
C ASN A 166 0.29 17.56 -1.86
N PRO A 167 0.80 17.81 -3.06
CA PRO A 167 2.20 18.17 -3.27
C PRO A 167 2.69 19.35 -2.43
N SER A 168 1.80 20.30 -2.08
CA SER A 168 2.12 21.42 -1.17
C SER A 168 2.39 21.02 0.28
N ASP A 169 2.06 19.80 0.66
CA ASP A 169 2.32 19.26 2.01
C ASP A 169 3.65 18.48 2.08
N PHE A 170 4.30 18.27 0.93
CA PHE A 170 5.50 17.46 0.87
C PHE A 170 6.69 18.24 1.43
N PRO A 171 7.60 17.59 2.19
CA PRO A 171 8.76 18.24 2.78
C PRO A 171 9.82 18.66 1.74
N GLU A 172 9.75 18.09 0.55
CA GLU A 172 10.67 18.33 -0.57
C GLU A 172 9.86 18.58 -1.84
N GLU A 173 10.35 19.50 -2.66
CA GLU A 173 9.79 19.76 -3.98
C GLU A 173 10.16 18.65 -4.97
N GLY A 174 9.41 18.55 -6.06
CA GLY A 174 9.67 17.62 -7.15
C GLY A 174 8.88 16.31 -7.05
N VAL A 175 9.11 15.45 -8.03
CA VAL A 175 8.29 14.26 -8.27
C VAL A 175 8.43 13.19 -7.18
N LEU A 176 9.51 13.21 -6.40
CA LEU A 176 9.76 12.27 -5.31
C LEU A 176 9.37 12.81 -3.92
N GLY A 177 8.87 14.05 -3.82
CA GLY A 177 8.52 14.68 -2.53
C GLY A 177 7.49 13.90 -1.72
N GLY A 178 6.55 13.21 -2.39
CA GLY A 178 5.59 12.33 -1.74
C GLY A 178 6.25 11.14 -1.03
N ILE A 179 7.31 10.57 -1.61
CA ILE A 179 8.10 9.49 -1.00
C ILE A 179 8.83 10.02 0.26
N ALA A 180 9.35 11.25 0.21
CA ALA A 180 9.99 11.88 1.36
C ALA A 180 9.00 12.05 2.53
N LEU A 181 7.76 12.47 2.26
CA LEU A 181 6.70 12.54 3.26
C LEU A 181 6.37 11.17 3.86
N GLN A 182 6.21 10.15 3.04
CA GLN A 182 5.93 8.78 3.50
C GLN A 182 7.04 8.29 4.43
N ARG A 183 8.30 8.39 4.01
CA ARG A 183 9.46 7.98 4.82
C ARG A 183 9.56 8.75 6.14
N LYS A 184 9.27 10.04 6.14
CA LYS A 184 9.22 10.86 7.37
C LYS A 184 8.20 10.32 8.36
N LEU A 185 6.98 10.01 7.91
CA LEU A 185 5.91 9.50 8.78
C LEU A 185 6.20 8.07 9.25
N GLU A 186 6.66 7.20 8.36
CA GLU A 186 6.97 5.80 8.68
C GLU A 186 8.15 5.69 9.66
N ARG A 187 9.17 6.54 9.51
CA ARG A 187 10.29 6.63 10.45
C ARG A 187 9.84 7.11 11.83
N ALA A 188 9.03 8.17 11.88
CA ALA A 188 8.50 8.67 13.14
C ALA A 188 7.65 7.61 13.86
N ALA A 189 6.86 6.84 13.13
CA ALA A 189 6.09 5.73 13.70
C ALA A 189 7.00 4.60 14.21
N TRP A 190 8.05 4.26 13.49
CA TRP A 190 9.04 3.25 13.91
C TRP A 190 9.77 3.67 15.19
N GLU A 191 10.20 4.92 15.28
CA GLU A 191 10.86 5.50 16.44
C GLU A 191 9.92 5.53 17.67
N ALA A 192 8.68 6.02 17.48
CA ALA A 192 7.67 6.08 18.54
C ALA A 192 7.31 4.69 19.10
N GLY A 193 7.32 3.66 18.25
CA GLY A 193 7.05 2.27 18.61
C GLY A 193 8.29 1.48 19.04
N ASN A 194 9.47 2.09 19.07
CA ASN A 194 10.74 1.39 19.29
C ASN A 194 10.86 0.12 18.41
N GLY A 195 10.59 0.29 17.13
CA GLY A 195 10.60 -0.78 16.13
C GLY A 195 9.35 -1.68 16.10
N LYS A 196 8.37 -1.40 16.95
CA LYS A 196 7.07 -2.09 16.97
C LYS A 196 5.96 -1.13 16.55
N VAL A 197 4.78 -1.68 16.23
CA VAL A 197 3.60 -0.87 15.95
C VAL A 197 3.23 -0.04 17.18
N PRO A 198 3.31 1.30 17.13
CA PRO A 198 2.88 2.14 18.24
C PRO A 198 1.35 2.06 18.39
N VAL A 199 0.87 1.90 19.61
CA VAL A 199 -0.55 1.79 19.94
C VAL A 199 -0.89 2.82 21.00
N GLN A 200 -1.99 3.55 20.77
CA GLN A 200 -2.60 4.44 21.75
C GLN A 200 -4.05 4.01 21.96
N LEU A 201 -4.47 3.94 23.22
CA LEU A 201 -5.86 3.75 23.58
C LEU A 201 -6.58 5.10 23.58
N PHE A 202 -7.83 5.09 23.13
CA PHE A 202 -8.75 6.22 23.14
C PHE A 202 -9.80 6.02 24.23
#